data_330ac956b9da1a5558887ccaacfc1781
#
_entry.id   330ac956b9da1a5558887ccaacfc1781
#
_cell.length_a   1.000
_cell.length_b   1.000
_cell.length_c   1.000
_cell.angle_alpha   90.00
_cell.angle_beta   90.00
_cell.angle_gamma   90.00
#
_symmetry.space_group_name_H-M   'P 1'
#
loop_
_entity.id
_entity.type
_entity.pdbx_description
1 polymer ?
#
loop_
_entity_poly.entity_id
_entity_poly.type
_entity_poly.pdbx_seq_one_letter_code
_entity_poly.pdbx_strand_id
1 'polypeptide(L)'
;MIHRASVLFLLMLPAMAGAALAAPTDIAQMLQDSVGRCWSPPAGASGTVTVHFELQTDGHVVGTPKVNGFASAGVGKAAAHAVTFCQPYRLPPERYSDWQHAMVKLSAGESD
;
A
#
# COMPACT_ATOMS: atom_id res chain seq x y z
N MET A 1 34.08 -21.72 -43.48
CA MET A 1 33.75 -21.67 -43.06
C MET A 1 33.09 -21.38 -42.26
N ILE A 2 32.94 -21.21 -42.07
CA ILE A 2 32.43 -21.06 -41.40
C ILE A 2 31.67 -20.69 -40.65
N HIS A 3 31.46 -20.51 -40.46
CA HIS A 3 30.84 -20.23 -39.77
C HIS A 3 30.12 -20.00 -38.99
N ARG A 4 29.89 -19.95 -38.85
CA ARG A 4 29.29 -19.81 -38.14
C ARG A 4 28.68 -19.56 -37.30
N ALA A 5 28.54 -19.38 -37.14
CA ALA A 5 28.01 -19.25 -36.28
C ALA A 5 27.48 -18.92 -35.54
N SER A 6 27.35 -18.69 -35.28
CA SER A 6 26.87 -18.47 -34.48
C SER A 6 26.07 -18.17 -33.83
N VAL A 7 25.84 -18.09 -33.73
CA VAL A 7 25.11 -17.88 -33.10
C VAL A 7 24.35 -17.75 -32.32
N LEU A 8 24.22 -17.71 -32.09
CA LEU A 8 23.55 -17.67 -31.34
C LEU A 8 22.93 -17.37 -30.48
N PHE A 9 22.89 -17.21 -30.25
CA PHE A 9 22.37 -17.00 -29.36
C PHE A 9 21.68 -16.64 -28.56
N LEU A 10 21.66 -16.38 -28.63
CA LEU A 10 21.11 -16.04 -27.95
C LEU A 10 20.32 -15.90 -27.26
N LEU A 11 20.21 -15.93 -27.26
CA LEU A 11 19.49 -15.85 -26.62
C LEU A 11 18.83 -15.79 -25.75
N MET A 12 18.85 -15.85 -25.61
CA MET A 12 18.29 -15.90 -24.78
C MET A 12 17.76 -15.51 -23.93
N LEU A 13 17.70 -15.21 -23.83
CA LEU A 13 17.23 -14.91 -22.98
C LEU A 13 16.45 -14.72 -22.31
N PRO A 14 16.23 -14.70 -22.13
CA PRO A 14 15.58 -14.49 -21.39
C PRO A 14 14.92 -14.22 -20.70
N ALA A 15 14.82 -14.05 -20.57
CA ALA A 15 14.20 -13.77 -19.87
C ALA A 15 13.59 -13.69 -19.13
N MET A 16 13.50 -13.73 -18.90
CA MET A 16 12.92 -13.69 -18.15
C MET A 16 12.40 -13.33 -17.42
N ALA A 17 12.39 -13.05 -17.30
CA ALA A 17 11.96 -12.75 -16.58
C ALA A 17 11.20 -12.44 -16.04
N GLY A 18 10.94 -12.20 -15.92
CA GLY A 18 10.26 -11.85 -15.36
C GLY A 18 9.68 -11.88 -14.70
N ALA A 19 9.53 -12.03 -14.61
CA ALA A 19 8.93 -12.08 -13.94
C ALA A 19 8.67 -11.88 -13.06
N ALA A 20 8.74 -11.74 -12.84
CA ALA A 20 8.56 -11.58 -11.92
C ALA A 20 7.84 -11.09 -11.39
N LEU A 21 7.66 -10.83 -11.43
CA LEU A 21 7.15 -10.39 -10.88
C LEU A 21 6.30 -10.40 -10.30
N ALA A 22 6.20 -10.53 -10.36
CA ALA A 22 5.43 -10.65 -9.86
C ALA A 22 4.94 -10.32 -8.88
N ALA A 23 4.73 -10.04 -8.73
CA ALA A 23 4.22 -9.66 -8.03
C ALA A 23 3.61 -9.70 -7.05
N PRO A 24 3.66 -9.66 -6.45
CA PRO A 24 3.27 -9.84 -5.45
C PRO A 24 2.45 -9.08 -4.87
N THR A 25 1.81 -9.33 -4.67
CA THR A 25 1.07 -8.82 -4.06
C THR A 25 1.28 -8.42 -2.86
N ASP A 26 1.53 -7.39 -2.65
CA ASP A 26 1.89 -6.82 -1.45
C ASP A 26 0.66 -6.36 -0.75
N ILE A 27 0.37 -7.00 0.34
CA ILE A 27 -0.78 -6.65 1.17
C ILE A 27 -0.65 -5.20 1.65
N ALA A 28 0.56 -4.80 2.03
CA ALA A 28 0.78 -3.43 2.49
C ALA A 28 0.44 -2.43 1.40
N GLN A 29 0.78 -2.74 0.16
CA GLN A 29 0.48 -1.84 -0.94
C GLN A 29 -1.02 -1.79 -1.22
N MET A 30 -1.70 -2.92 -1.11
CA MET A 30 -3.14 -2.96 -1.29
C MET A 30 -3.84 -2.08 -0.27
N LEU A 31 -3.40 -2.14 0.99
CA LEU A 31 -3.95 -1.30 2.03
C LEU A 31 -3.66 0.17 1.77
N GLN A 32 -2.43 0.47 1.40
CA GLN A 32 -2.02 1.84 1.13
C GLN A 32 -2.86 2.44 0.01
N ASP A 33 -3.08 1.68 -1.05
CA ASP A 33 -3.87 2.15 -2.18
C ASP A 33 -5.34 2.33 -1.79
N SER A 34 -5.86 1.41 -0.98
CA SER A 34 -7.26 1.48 -0.56
C SER A 34 -7.52 2.72 0.29
N VAL A 35 -6.67 2.96 1.28
CA VAL A 35 -6.84 4.13 2.14
C VAL A 35 -6.60 5.40 1.34
N GLY A 36 -5.67 5.35 0.39
CA GLY A 36 -5.34 6.51 -0.43
C GLY A 36 -6.54 7.06 -1.18
N ARG A 37 -7.46 6.21 -1.55
CA ARG A 37 -8.66 6.64 -2.26
C ARG A 37 -9.60 7.45 -1.37
N CYS A 38 -9.47 7.30 -0.06
CA CYS A 38 -10.30 8.03 0.90
C CYS A 38 -9.54 9.15 1.57
N TRP A 39 -8.26 9.31 1.21
CA TRP A 39 -7.42 10.30 1.86
C TRP A 39 -7.71 11.70 1.35
N SER A 40 -8.08 12.55 2.26
CA SER A 40 -8.43 13.93 1.92
C SER A 40 -7.89 14.83 3.01
N PRO A 41 -6.65 15.28 2.88
CA PRO A 41 -6.05 16.12 3.92
C PRO A 41 -6.69 17.51 3.95
N PRO A 42 -6.65 18.15 5.11
CA PRO A 42 -7.16 19.53 5.20
C PRO A 42 -6.35 20.45 4.29
N ALA A 43 -7.03 21.46 3.79
CA ALA A 43 -6.37 22.45 2.93
C ALA A 43 -5.24 23.14 3.69
N GLY A 44 -4.08 23.27 3.04
CA GLY A 44 -2.94 23.90 3.66
C GLY A 44 -2.20 23.07 4.68
N ALA A 45 -2.64 21.83 4.89
CA ALA A 45 -2.00 20.97 5.86
C ALA A 45 -0.69 20.42 5.35
N SER A 46 0.17 19.99 6.27
CA SER A 46 1.45 19.38 5.90
C SER A 46 1.85 18.36 6.94
N GLY A 47 2.71 17.47 6.55
CA GLY A 47 3.25 16.45 7.44
C GLY A 47 2.81 15.06 7.06
N THR A 48 3.42 14.09 7.72
CA THR A 48 3.15 12.67 7.45
C THR A 48 2.78 12.00 8.75
N VAL A 49 1.75 11.17 8.70
CA VAL A 49 1.34 10.38 9.85
C VAL A 49 1.28 8.92 9.46
N THR A 50 1.46 8.07 10.47
CA THR A 50 1.31 6.63 10.31
C THR A 50 0.08 6.23 11.11
N VAL A 51 -0.81 5.47 10.48
CA VAL A 51 -2.03 5.02 11.13
C VAL A 51 -1.94 3.52 11.33
N HIS A 52 -2.13 3.09 12.57
CA HIS A 52 -2.18 1.68 12.93
C HIS A 52 -3.61 1.33 13.23
N PHE A 53 -4.09 0.24 12.65
CA PHE A 53 -5.46 -0.17 12.90
C PHE A 53 -5.59 -1.67 12.74
N GLU A 54 -6.63 -2.22 13.35
CA GLU A 54 -6.91 -3.64 13.26
C GLU A 54 -8.13 -3.88 12.42
N LEU A 55 -8.14 -5.00 11.75
CA LEU A 55 -9.25 -5.36 10.87
C LEU A 55 -9.84 -6.71 11.29
N GLN A 56 -11.15 -6.81 11.14
CA GLN A 56 -11.85 -8.07 11.30
C GLN A 56 -11.69 -8.87 10.03
N THR A 57 -12.07 -10.12 10.08
CA THR A 57 -11.96 -11.00 8.91
C THR A 57 -12.78 -10.51 7.72
N ASP A 58 -13.81 -9.70 7.99
CA ASP A 58 -14.62 -9.15 6.92
C ASP A 58 -14.10 -7.81 6.41
N GLY A 59 -12.96 -7.35 6.91
CA GLY A 59 -12.35 -6.11 6.47
C GLY A 59 -12.81 -4.85 7.16
N HIS A 60 -13.63 -4.98 8.19
CA HIS A 60 -14.04 -3.80 8.96
C HIS A 60 -13.03 -3.45 10.02
N VAL A 61 -12.89 -2.17 10.31
CA VAL A 61 -11.95 -1.66 11.31
C VAL A 61 -12.48 -1.95 12.70
N VAL A 62 -11.59 -2.43 13.56
CA VAL A 62 -11.90 -2.70 14.95
C VAL A 62 -11.47 -1.50 15.79
N GLY A 63 -12.40 -0.91 16.50
CA GLY A 63 -12.07 0.19 17.40
C GLY A 63 -11.61 1.43 16.66
N THR A 64 -10.76 2.19 17.34
CA THR A 64 -10.30 3.48 16.83
C THR A 64 -8.88 3.36 16.28
N PRO A 65 -8.64 3.79 15.05
CA PRO A 65 -7.26 3.79 14.52
C PRO A 65 -6.35 4.68 15.36
N LYS A 66 -5.10 4.27 15.48
CA LYS A 66 -4.10 5.02 16.24
C LYS A 66 -3.17 5.74 15.28
N VAL A 67 -3.02 7.04 15.48
CA VAL A 67 -2.25 7.89 14.59
C VAL A 67 -1.00 8.36 15.29
N ASN A 68 0.14 8.21 14.62
CA ASN A 68 1.43 8.67 15.11
C ASN A 68 2.11 9.53 14.06
N GLY A 69 2.94 10.45 14.49
CA GLY A 69 3.71 11.26 13.57
C GLY A 69 3.54 12.73 13.84
N PHE A 70 4.27 13.54 13.08
CA PHE A 70 4.22 14.98 13.24
C PHE A 70 3.59 15.59 12.00
N ALA A 71 2.50 16.29 12.22
CA ALA A 71 1.78 16.91 11.13
C ALA A 71 1.00 18.10 11.67
N SER A 72 0.58 18.97 10.78
CA SER A 72 -0.21 20.12 11.18
C SER A 72 -1.56 19.66 11.69
N ALA A 73 -2.25 20.59 12.37
CA ALA A 73 -3.53 20.29 12.99
C ALA A 73 -4.51 19.70 11.98
N GLY A 74 -5.26 18.72 12.41
CA GLY A 74 -6.28 18.11 11.58
C GLY A 74 -5.82 16.95 10.72
N VAL A 75 -4.51 16.81 10.47
CA VAL A 75 -4.02 15.74 9.61
C VAL A 75 -4.28 14.37 10.25
N GLY A 76 -3.99 14.24 11.54
CA GLY A 76 -4.21 12.97 12.23
C GLY A 76 -5.68 12.56 12.23
N LYS A 77 -6.55 13.53 12.46
CA LYS A 77 -7.97 13.26 12.47
C LYS A 77 -8.46 12.86 11.07
N ALA A 78 -7.97 13.56 10.05
CA ALA A 78 -8.34 13.23 8.67
C ALA A 78 -7.82 11.84 8.31
N ALA A 79 -6.65 11.47 8.81
CA ALA A 79 -6.07 10.16 8.53
C ALA A 79 -6.91 9.05 9.15
N ALA A 80 -7.29 9.21 10.42
CA ALA A 80 -8.15 8.24 11.08
C ALA A 80 -9.48 8.12 10.37
N HIS A 81 -10.00 9.25 9.92
CA HIS A 81 -11.26 9.27 9.19
C HIS A 81 -11.14 8.50 7.87
N ALA A 82 -10.05 8.70 7.15
CA ALA A 82 -9.85 8.02 5.88
C ALA A 82 -9.84 6.51 6.05
N VAL A 83 -9.14 6.03 7.08
CA VAL A 83 -9.08 4.61 7.36
C VAL A 83 -10.47 4.05 7.65
N THR A 84 -11.24 4.73 8.47
CA THR A 84 -12.57 4.27 8.83
C THR A 84 -13.54 4.39 7.66
N PHE A 85 -13.41 5.44 6.89
CA PHE A 85 -14.34 5.70 5.80
C PHE A 85 -14.19 4.69 4.66
N CYS A 86 -12.99 4.20 4.44
CA CYS A 86 -12.74 3.26 3.35
C CYS A 86 -13.08 1.81 3.66
N GLN A 87 -13.51 1.51 4.89
CA GLN A 87 -13.89 0.16 5.22
C GLN A 87 -15.20 -0.21 4.51
N PRO A 88 -15.44 -1.50 4.24
CA PRO A 88 -14.57 -2.63 4.55
C PRO A 88 -13.48 -2.80 3.50
N TYR A 89 -12.34 -3.32 3.95
CA TYR A 89 -11.23 -3.55 3.05
C TYR A 89 -11.32 -4.94 2.44
N ARG A 90 -11.14 -5.03 1.14
CA ARG A 90 -11.22 -6.31 0.44
C ARG A 90 -9.84 -6.89 0.28
N LEU A 91 -9.49 -7.78 1.15
CA LEU A 91 -8.16 -8.37 1.21
C LEU A 91 -8.30 -9.89 1.18
N PRO A 92 -7.26 -10.61 0.76
CA PRO A 92 -7.35 -12.07 0.66
C PRO A 92 -7.63 -12.69 2.01
N PRO A 93 -8.78 -13.37 2.19
CA PRO A 93 -9.12 -13.92 3.50
C PRO A 93 -8.15 -14.97 3.97
N GLU A 94 -7.54 -15.69 3.05
CA GLU A 94 -6.57 -16.72 3.42
C GLU A 94 -5.28 -16.12 3.97
N ARG A 95 -5.11 -14.81 3.85
CA ARG A 95 -3.93 -14.13 4.35
C ARG A 95 -4.25 -13.17 5.49
N TYR A 96 -5.32 -13.46 6.21
CA TYR A 96 -5.78 -12.58 7.28
C TYR A 96 -4.68 -12.24 8.28
N SER A 97 -3.85 -13.20 8.63
CA SER A 97 -2.78 -12.93 9.60
C SER A 97 -1.79 -11.88 9.10
N ASP A 98 -1.73 -11.68 7.79
CA ASP A 98 -0.83 -10.68 7.22
C ASP A 98 -1.43 -9.28 7.27
N TRP A 99 -2.73 -9.15 7.40
CA TRP A 99 -3.36 -7.83 7.38
C TRP A 99 -4.25 -7.55 8.58
N GLN A 100 -4.32 -8.46 9.53
CA GLN A 100 -5.10 -8.24 10.75
C GLN A 100 -4.65 -6.97 11.47
N HIS A 101 -3.34 -6.76 11.55
CA HIS A 101 -2.77 -5.56 12.15
C HIS A 101 -2.18 -4.74 11.02
N ALA A 102 -2.86 -3.68 10.67
CA ALA A 102 -2.53 -2.92 9.48
C ALA A 102 -1.87 -1.59 9.81
N MET A 103 -1.11 -1.07 8.86
CA MET A 103 -0.43 0.20 9.02
C MET A 103 -0.35 0.88 7.68
N VAL A 104 -0.68 2.15 7.64
CA VAL A 104 -0.53 2.94 6.41
C VAL A 104 0.10 4.29 6.74
N LYS A 105 0.75 4.88 5.76
CA LYS A 105 1.31 6.22 5.90
C LYS A 105 0.55 7.18 5.02
N LEU A 106 0.19 8.30 5.57
CA LEU A 106 -0.54 9.32 4.83
C LEU A 106 0.16 10.66 4.96
N SER A 107 0.35 11.33 3.85
CA SER A 107 1.07 12.60 3.80
C SER A 107 0.16 13.69 3.29
N ALA A 108 0.36 14.88 3.83
CA ALA A 108 -0.38 16.06 3.41
C ALA A 108 0.61 17.13 2.97
N GLY A 109 0.17 17.99 2.11
CA GLY A 109 1.00 19.12 1.69
C GLY A 109 2.17 18.79 0.81
N GLU A 110 2.18 17.62 0.19
CA GLU A 110 3.25 17.19 -0.48
C GLU A 110 3.33 17.50 -1.71
N SER A 111 3.92 17.82 -2.20
CA SER A 111 3.90 18.20 -3.35
C SER A 111 4.61 17.56 -4.20
N ASP A 112 4.89 17.25 -4.40
CA ASP A 112 5.48 16.78 -5.08
C ASP A 112 5.58 16.50 -5.73
#